data_286cf35aaf6d7a7657448d421fcb8b28
#
_entry.id   286cf35aaf6d7a7657448d421fcb8b28
#
_cell.length_a   1.000
_cell.length_b   1.000
_cell.length_c   1.000
_cell.angle_alpha   90.00
_cell.angle_beta   90.00
_cell.angle_gamma   90.00
#
_symmetry.space_group_name_H-M   'P 1'
#
loop_
_entity.id
_entity.type
_entity.pdbx_description
1 polymer ?
#
loop_
_entity_poly.entity_id
_entity_poly.type
_entity_poly.pdbx_seq_one_letter_code
_entity_poly.pdbx_strand_id
1 'polypeptide(L)'
;GVLMSGASKELKKLVEFTGIPVFTTMQGKSAFDERHPLSLGAGCGTTTLAAHNWLKNSDVVLVLGSSLTRTTYGQVLSSEKTLLHNTIDPEDLNKDESAMVGLVGDTKLTLLALMEEFKTEGFKKDNGEVTQIKKEINVLKKKWMQDWNPILNSGEIPLNYYRIINEI
;
A
#
# COMPACT_ATOMS: atom_id res chain seq x y z
N GLY A 1 -5.26 5.91 9.47
CA GLY A 1 -6.38 6.80 9.16
C GLY A 1 -7.47 6.15 8.34
N VAL A 2 -7.15 5.37 7.27
CA VAL A 2 -8.17 4.77 6.37
C VAL A 2 -9.21 3.94 7.13
N LEU A 3 -8.79 3.07 8.03
CA LEU A 3 -9.71 2.27 8.85
C LEU A 3 -10.50 3.13 9.84
N MET A 4 -9.85 4.10 10.47
CA MET A 4 -10.48 4.97 11.46
C MET A 4 -11.54 5.89 10.85
N SER A 5 -11.32 6.35 9.61
CA SER A 5 -12.29 7.15 8.86
C SER A 5 -13.37 6.31 8.14
N GLY A 6 -13.28 4.97 8.21
CA GLY A 6 -14.18 4.07 7.50
C GLY A 6 -14.05 4.17 5.97
N ALA A 7 -12.88 4.52 5.45
CA ALA A 7 -12.64 4.88 4.04
C ALA A 7 -12.25 3.71 3.12
N SER A 8 -12.33 2.47 3.57
CA SER A 8 -11.90 1.30 2.78
C SER A 8 -12.64 1.16 1.45
N LYS A 9 -13.93 1.51 1.42
CA LYS A 9 -14.73 1.48 0.18
C LYS A 9 -14.30 2.58 -0.80
N GLU A 10 -14.03 3.77 -0.30
CA GLU A 10 -13.57 4.92 -1.08
C GLU A 10 -12.16 4.67 -1.62
N LEU A 11 -11.27 4.10 -0.81
CA LEU A 11 -9.94 3.66 -1.26
C LEU A 11 -10.05 2.64 -2.40
N LYS A 12 -10.90 1.63 -2.25
CA LYS A 12 -11.11 0.64 -3.32
C LYS A 12 -11.60 1.29 -4.61
N LYS A 13 -12.57 2.20 -4.53
CA LYS A 13 -13.07 2.94 -5.70
C LYS A 13 -11.97 3.75 -6.38
N LEU A 14 -11.13 4.48 -5.62
CA LEU A 14 -10.00 5.22 -6.16
C LEU A 14 -9.05 4.30 -6.91
N VAL A 15 -8.64 3.19 -6.28
CA VAL A 15 -7.73 2.20 -6.85
C VAL A 15 -8.28 1.58 -8.14
N GLU A 16 -9.56 1.20 -8.15
CA GLU A 16 -10.20 0.64 -9.35
C GLU A 16 -10.38 1.69 -10.46
N PHE A 17 -10.59 2.95 -10.09
CA PHE A 17 -10.71 4.04 -11.03
C PHE A 17 -9.37 4.44 -11.66
N THR A 18 -8.32 4.55 -10.86
CA THR A 18 -7.00 5.01 -11.30
C THR A 18 -6.09 3.89 -11.81
N GLY A 19 -6.23 2.69 -11.26
CA GLY A 19 -5.31 1.58 -11.52
C GLY A 19 -4.05 1.59 -10.64
N ILE A 20 -3.93 2.52 -9.70
CA ILE A 20 -2.76 2.64 -8.80
C ILE A 20 -2.66 1.44 -7.86
N PRO A 21 -1.50 0.77 -7.76
CA PRO A 21 -1.28 -0.30 -6.79
C PRO A 21 -1.26 0.20 -5.35
N VAL A 22 -1.67 -0.65 -4.42
CA VAL A 22 -1.76 -0.31 -2.99
C VAL A 22 -1.07 -1.34 -2.12
N PHE A 23 -0.27 -0.88 -1.17
CA PHE A 23 0.11 -1.67 0.00
C PHE A 23 -0.42 -1.03 1.27
N THR A 24 -0.54 -1.81 2.32
CA THR A 24 -0.94 -1.34 3.65
C THR A 24 0.21 -1.48 4.64
N THR A 25 0.30 -0.56 5.60
CA THR A 25 1.15 -0.79 6.78
C THR A 25 0.56 -1.90 7.65
N MET A 26 1.32 -2.44 8.61
CA MET A 26 0.79 -3.45 9.53
C MET A 26 -0.41 -2.92 10.34
N GLN A 27 -0.38 -1.67 10.75
CA GLN A 27 -1.51 -1.02 11.45
C GLN A 27 -2.68 -0.72 10.52
N GLY A 28 -2.41 -0.55 9.22
CA GLY A 28 -3.42 -0.36 8.18
C GLY A 28 -3.90 -1.65 7.53
N LYS A 29 -3.43 -2.82 7.98
CA LYS A 29 -3.87 -4.12 7.46
C LYS A 29 -5.39 -4.23 7.52
N SER A 30 -6.01 -4.80 6.48
CA SER A 30 -7.45 -4.83 6.26
C SER A 30 -8.10 -3.53 5.74
N ALA A 31 -7.36 -2.43 5.60
CA ALA A 31 -7.87 -1.23 4.92
C ALA A 31 -8.15 -1.48 3.43
N PHE A 32 -7.46 -2.45 2.84
CA PHE A 32 -7.61 -2.87 1.45
C PHE A 32 -7.53 -4.40 1.35
N ASP A 33 -8.38 -5.03 0.52
CA ASP A 33 -8.38 -6.50 0.35
C ASP A 33 -7.08 -6.97 -0.32
N GLU A 34 -6.30 -7.78 0.38
CA GLU A 34 -5.02 -8.30 -0.12
C GLU A 34 -5.16 -9.25 -1.33
N ARG A 35 -6.37 -9.79 -1.56
CA ARG A 35 -6.68 -10.62 -2.74
C ARG A 35 -6.94 -9.79 -4.00
N HIS A 36 -7.15 -8.48 -3.84
CA HIS A 36 -7.38 -7.59 -4.99
C HIS A 36 -6.16 -7.60 -5.93
N PRO A 37 -6.34 -7.63 -7.28
CA PRO A 37 -5.22 -7.71 -8.23
C PRO A 37 -4.22 -6.55 -8.17
N LEU A 38 -4.63 -5.39 -7.66
CA LEU A 38 -3.78 -4.21 -7.44
C LEU A 38 -3.23 -4.12 -6.01
N SER A 39 -3.49 -5.11 -5.15
CA SER A 39 -2.89 -5.17 -3.83
C SER A 39 -1.46 -5.67 -3.90
N LEU A 40 -0.56 -4.93 -3.29
CA LEU A 40 0.85 -5.30 -3.12
C LEU A 40 1.09 -6.05 -1.79
N GLY A 41 0.04 -6.18 -0.94
CA GLY A 41 0.13 -6.78 0.40
C GLY A 41 0.61 -5.78 1.45
N ALA A 42 1.36 -6.25 2.44
CA ALA A 42 1.90 -5.42 3.51
C ALA A 42 3.23 -4.78 3.11
N GLY A 43 3.42 -3.53 3.56
CA GLY A 43 4.66 -2.77 3.41
C GLY A 43 5.06 -2.09 4.71
N CYS A 44 6.24 -1.53 4.76
CA CYS A 44 6.94 -0.93 5.90
C CYS A 44 7.75 -1.95 6.72
N GLY A 45 7.60 -2.09 8.03
CA GLY A 45 8.47 -2.93 8.87
C GLY A 45 8.59 -4.38 8.41
N THR A 46 7.47 -5.00 8.04
CA THR A 46 7.43 -6.27 7.29
C THR A 46 6.90 -5.97 5.90
N THR A 47 7.59 -6.44 4.87
CA THR A 47 7.30 -6.03 3.50
C THR A 47 7.27 -7.25 2.59
N THR A 48 6.20 -7.37 1.80
CA THR A 48 6.13 -8.37 0.73
C THR A 48 7.07 -8.00 -0.42
N LEU A 49 7.47 -8.98 -1.22
CA LEU A 49 8.30 -8.75 -2.39
C LEU A 49 7.65 -7.74 -3.37
N ALA A 50 6.33 -7.83 -3.56
CA ALA A 50 5.59 -6.91 -4.41
C ALA A 50 5.64 -5.47 -3.87
N ALA A 51 5.33 -5.26 -2.58
CA ALA A 51 5.37 -3.93 -1.97
C ALA A 51 6.79 -3.33 -2.01
N HIS A 52 7.82 -4.14 -1.73
CA HIS A 52 9.21 -3.70 -1.80
C HIS A 52 9.60 -3.22 -3.20
N ASN A 53 9.35 -4.04 -4.23
CA ASN A 53 9.72 -3.69 -5.61
C ASN A 53 8.97 -2.46 -6.11
N TRP A 54 7.67 -2.39 -5.88
CA TRP A 54 6.86 -1.26 -6.32
C TRP A 54 7.24 0.03 -5.60
N LEU A 55 7.43 0.00 -4.28
CA LEU A 55 7.87 1.17 -3.55
C LEU A 55 9.27 1.63 -4.00
N LYS A 56 10.20 0.68 -4.23
CA LYS A 56 11.55 1.01 -4.71
C LYS A 56 11.52 1.75 -6.06
N ASN A 57 10.67 1.30 -6.99
CA ASN A 57 10.66 1.79 -8.37
C ASN A 57 9.64 2.92 -8.62
N SER A 58 8.80 3.26 -7.64
CA SER A 58 7.88 4.39 -7.76
C SER A 58 8.62 5.72 -7.63
N ASP A 59 8.23 6.69 -8.40
CA ASP A 59 8.64 8.10 -8.33
C ASP A 59 7.67 8.94 -7.46
N VAL A 60 6.39 8.57 -7.45
CA VAL A 60 5.34 9.23 -6.67
C VAL A 60 4.70 8.26 -5.69
N VAL A 61 4.51 8.69 -4.45
CA VAL A 61 3.82 7.92 -3.40
C VAL A 61 2.70 8.76 -2.78
N LEU A 62 1.47 8.29 -2.92
CA LEU A 62 0.32 8.83 -2.21
C LEU A 62 0.16 8.11 -0.87
N VAL A 63 0.38 8.83 0.20
CA VAL A 63 0.23 8.34 1.58
C VAL A 63 -1.12 8.75 2.14
N LEU A 64 -1.89 7.80 2.63
CA LEU A 64 -3.26 8.00 3.10
C LEU A 64 -3.40 7.61 4.57
N GLY A 65 -3.67 8.61 5.41
CA GLY A 65 -3.98 8.42 6.83
C GLY A 65 -2.87 7.74 7.64
N SER A 66 -1.63 8.10 7.36
CA SER A 66 -0.44 7.63 8.10
C SER A 66 0.33 8.82 8.61
N SER A 67 0.94 8.71 9.80
CA SER A 67 1.83 9.73 10.34
C SER A 67 3.21 9.78 9.66
N LEU A 68 3.56 8.78 8.84
CA LEU A 68 4.90 8.60 8.27
C LEU A 68 6.04 8.64 9.29
N THR A 69 5.74 8.35 10.56
CA THR A 69 6.75 8.30 11.61
C THR A 69 7.78 7.22 11.30
N ARG A 70 9.07 7.59 11.33
CA ARG A 70 10.17 6.64 11.17
C ARG A 70 10.23 5.72 12.37
N THR A 71 10.35 4.43 12.10
CA THR A 71 10.55 3.40 13.12
C THR A 71 11.83 2.64 12.81
N THR A 72 12.41 2.00 13.84
CA THR A 72 13.65 1.21 13.71
C THR A 72 13.55 0.12 12.64
N TYR A 73 12.37 -0.38 12.39
CA TYR A 73 12.10 -1.45 11.41
C TYR A 73 11.34 -0.95 10.16
N GLY A 74 11.12 0.36 10.06
CA GLY A 74 10.43 0.96 8.92
C GLY A 74 11.33 1.01 7.69
N GLN A 75 10.72 0.94 6.50
CA GLN A 75 11.45 1.26 5.28
C GLN A 75 11.67 2.78 5.21
N VAL A 76 12.89 3.17 4.90
CA VAL A 76 13.20 4.58 4.62
C VAL A 76 12.72 4.89 3.21
N LEU A 77 11.90 5.92 3.07
CA LEU A 77 11.53 6.44 1.76
C LEU A 77 12.73 7.22 1.18
N SER A 78 13.04 6.99 -0.10
CA SER A 78 14.07 7.76 -0.77
C SER A 78 13.63 9.22 -0.89
N SER A 79 14.54 10.15 -0.61
CA SER A 79 14.31 11.59 -0.79
C SER A 79 14.05 12.01 -2.24
N GLU A 80 14.30 11.13 -3.20
CA GLU A 80 14.02 11.35 -4.61
C GLU A 80 12.54 11.17 -4.97
N LYS A 81 11.74 10.60 -4.05
CA LYS A 81 10.33 10.35 -4.28
C LYS A 81 9.47 11.57 -4.00
N THR A 82 8.52 11.82 -4.87
CA THR A 82 7.47 12.81 -4.63
C THR A 82 6.42 12.23 -3.68
N LEU A 83 6.31 12.80 -2.48
CA LEU A 83 5.31 12.37 -1.51
C LEU A 83 4.10 13.30 -1.53
N LEU A 84 2.92 12.71 -1.66
CA LEU A 84 1.62 13.35 -1.44
C LEU A 84 1.06 12.77 -0.14
N HIS A 85 0.94 13.55 0.91
CA HIS A 85 0.69 13.06 2.26
C HIS A 85 -0.64 13.55 2.82
N ASN A 86 -1.59 12.63 3.02
CA ASN A 86 -2.81 12.87 3.76
C ASN A 86 -2.68 12.38 5.20
N THR A 87 -2.95 13.26 6.12
CA THR A 87 -3.10 12.97 7.55
C THR A 87 -4.16 13.86 8.17
N ILE A 88 -4.76 13.45 9.27
CA ILE A 88 -5.68 14.29 10.05
C ILE A 88 -4.95 15.25 10.98
N ASP A 89 -3.72 14.90 11.37
CA ASP A 89 -2.90 15.69 12.28
C ASP A 89 -1.88 16.53 11.49
N PRO A 90 -1.97 17.86 11.51
CA PRO A 90 -1.02 18.72 10.81
C PRO A 90 0.43 18.57 11.33
N GLU A 91 0.63 18.10 12.57
CA GLU A 91 1.97 17.88 13.14
C GLU A 91 2.69 16.68 12.52
N ASP A 92 1.97 15.78 11.86
CA ASP A 92 2.57 14.68 11.10
C ASP A 92 3.22 15.13 9.80
N LEU A 93 2.81 16.29 9.25
CA LEU A 93 3.36 16.78 7.98
C LEU A 93 4.81 17.23 8.13
N ASN A 94 5.67 16.68 7.25
CA ASN A 94 7.10 17.01 7.21
C ASN A 94 7.86 16.69 8.52
N LYS A 95 7.31 15.84 9.36
CA LYS A 95 7.92 15.44 10.63
C LYS A 95 9.18 14.60 10.40
N ASP A 96 9.05 13.49 9.74
CA ASP A 96 10.15 12.56 9.45
C ASP A 96 10.43 12.43 7.96
N GLU A 97 9.42 12.64 7.11
CA GLU A 97 9.51 12.58 5.65
C GLU A 97 8.93 13.87 5.05
N SER A 98 9.68 14.48 4.13
CA SER A 98 9.23 15.69 3.43
C SER A 98 8.17 15.34 2.38
N ALA A 99 7.00 15.97 2.50
CA ALA A 99 5.92 15.85 1.52
C ALA A 99 5.94 17.06 0.57
N MET A 100 5.82 16.81 -0.74
CA MET A 100 5.63 17.87 -1.73
C MET A 100 4.26 18.53 -1.58
N VAL A 101 3.23 17.70 -1.26
CA VAL A 101 1.87 18.17 -1.03
C VAL A 101 1.34 17.56 0.26
N GLY A 102 0.94 18.41 1.21
CA GLY A 102 0.26 18.01 2.43
C GLY A 102 -1.26 18.21 2.30
N LEU A 103 -2.02 17.18 2.61
CA LEU A 103 -3.49 17.17 2.61
C LEU A 103 -3.97 16.91 4.03
N VAL A 104 -4.17 17.97 4.81
CA VAL A 104 -4.67 17.86 6.20
C VAL A 104 -6.19 17.68 6.17
N GLY A 105 -6.66 16.55 6.68
CA GLY A 105 -8.08 16.26 6.75
C GLY A 105 -8.42 14.79 6.89
N ASP A 106 -9.71 14.53 7.08
CA ASP A 106 -10.25 13.17 7.13
C ASP A 106 -9.96 12.41 5.83
N THR A 107 -9.42 11.20 5.94
CA THR A 107 -9.00 10.41 4.78
C THR A 107 -10.16 10.07 3.84
N LYS A 108 -11.36 9.83 4.36
CA LYS A 108 -12.53 9.53 3.53
C LYS A 108 -12.95 10.75 2.72
N LEU A 109 -13.00 11.93 3.35
CA LEU A 109 -13.34 13.17 2.65
C LEU A 109 -12.25 13.52 1.62
N THR A 110 -10.98 13.32 1.93
CA THR A 110 -9.87 13.51 0.99
C THR A 110 -10.01 12.59 -0.23
N LEU A 111 -10.32 11.30 -0.02
CA LEU A 111 -10.53 10.35 -1.12
C LEU A 111 -11.72 10.72 -2.00
N LEU A 112 -12.81 11.19 -1.41
CA LEU A 112 -13.97 11.68 -2.17
C LEU A 112 -13.62 12.90 -3.01
N ALA A 113 -12.92 13.88 -2.43
CA ALA A 113 -12.48 15.07 -3.15
C ALA A 113 -11.52 14.72 -4.30
N LEU A 114 -10.55 13.86 -4.08
CA LEU A 114 -9.64 13.38 -5.14
C LEU A 114 -10.38 12.68 -6.28
N MET A 115 -11.40 11.88 -5.96
CA MET A 115 -12.21 11.20 -6.98
C MET A 115 -13.00 12.20 -7.84
N GLU A 116 -13.55 13.25 -7.23
CA GLU A 116 -14.27 14.30 -7.98
C GLU A 116 -13.30 15.09 -8.87
N GLU A 117 -12.12 15.45 -8.35
CA GLU A 117 -11.08 16.15 -9.13
C GLU A 117 -10.63 15.34 -10.34
N PHE A 118 -10.33 14.05 -10.16
CA PHE A 118 -9.97 13.18 -11.28
C PHE A 118 -11.06 13.13 -12.37
N LYS A 119 -12.34 13.15 -11.99
CA LYS A 119 -13.45 13.18 -12.96
C LYS A 119 -13.54 14.54 -13.67
N THR A 120 -13.42 15.63 -12.92
CA THR A 120 -13.47 17.00 -13.43
C THR A 120 -12.35 17.26 -14.43
N GLU A 121 -11.13 16.80 -14.12
CA GLU A 121 -9.97 16.87 -15.02
C GLU A 121 -10.02 15.86 -16.17
N GLY A 122 -11.06 15.06 -16.25
CA GLY A 122 -11.26 14.10 -17.34
C GLY A 122 -10.24 12.95 -17.34
N PHE A 123 -9.72 12.57 -16.16
CA PHE A 123 -8.77 11.48 -16.03
C PHE A 123 -9.29 10.20 -16.68
N LYS A 124 -8.44 9.58 -17.51
CA LYS A 124 -8.71 8.28 -18.12
C LYS A 124 -7.55 7.36 -17.86
N LYS A 125 -7.79 6.25 -17.16
CA LYS A 125 -6.75 5.24 -16.97
C LYS A 125 -6.46 4.51 -18.28
N ASP A 126 -5.20 4.16 -18.50
CA ASP A 126 -4.83 3.23 -19.54
C ASP A 126 -5.09 1.78 -19.09
N ASN A 127 -6.08 1.15 -19.70
CA ASN A 127 -6.45 -0.23 -19.35
C ASN A 127 -5.37 -1.26 -19.75
N GLY A 128 -4.56 -0.96 -20.76
CA GLY A 128 -3.42 -1.79 -21.15
C GLY A 128 -2.33 -1.76 -20.08
N GLU A 129 -1.98 -0.57 -19.62
CA GLU A 129 -1.02 -0.37 -18.54
C GLU A 129 -1.50 -1.04 -17.25
N VAL A 130 -2.75 -0.82 -16.83
CA VAL A 130 -3.32 -1.46 -15.63
C VAL A 130 -3.31 -2.98 -15.73
N THR A 131 -3.53 -3.53 -16.92
CA THR A 131 -3.43 -4.99 -17.14
C THR A 131 -2.01 -5.47 -16.96
N GLN A 132 -1.03 -4.73 -17.45
CA GLN A 132 0.39 -5.05 -17.27
C GLN A 132 0.80 -4.96 -15.79
N ILE A 133 0.41 -3.91 -15.09
CA ILE A 133 0.61 -3.74 -13.64
C ILE A 133 0.11 -4.97 -12.87
N LYS A 134 -1.12 -5.41 -13.12
CA LYS A 134 -1.71 -6.59 -12.47
C LYS A 134 -0.91 -7.88 -12.75
N LYS A 135 -0.40 -8.04 -13.97
CA LYS A 135 0.46 -9.19 -14.32
C LYS A 135 1.77 -9.16 -13.55
N GLU A 136 2.42 -8.02 -13.46
CA GLU A 136 3.68 -7.85 -12.73
C GLU A 136 3.51 -8.13 -11.25
N ILE A 137 2.45 -7.58 -10.64
CA ILE A 137 2.11 -7.86 -9.23
C ILE A 137 1.92 -9.37 -9.02
N ASN A 138 1.17 -10.03 -9.90
CA ASN A 138 0.93 -11.47 -9.79
C ASN A 138 2.22 -12.29 -9.92
N VAL A 139 3.14 -11.90 -10.80
CA VAL A 139 4.46 -12.55 -10.94
C VAL A 139 5.27 -12.42 -9.64
N LEU A 140 5.31 -11.23 -9.06
CA LEU A 140 6.03 -10.99 -7.80
C LEU A 140 5.40 -11.75 -6.62
N LYS A 141 4.07 -11.81 -6.54
CA LYS A 141 3.36 -12.60 -5.53
C LYS A 141 3.64 -14.10 -5.67
N LYS A 142 3.62 -14.62 -6.90
CA LYS A 142 3.95 -16.04 -7.15
C LYS A 142 5.39 -16.36 -6.78
N LYS A 143 6.34 -15.51 -7.16
CA LYS A 143 7.75 -15.67 -6.79
C LYS A 143 7.92 -15.67 -5.28
N TRP A 144 7.31 -14.73 -4.57
CA TRP A 144 7.30 -14.66 -3.12
C TRP A 144 6.81 -15.97 -2.50
N MET A 145 5.68 -16.48 -2.96
CA MET A 145 5.11 -17.72 -2.44
C MET A 145 5.95 -18.96 -2.77
N GLN A 146 6.64 -18.99 -3.92
CA GLN A 146 7.58 -20.08 -4.24
C GLN A 146 8.73 -20.17 -3.22
N ASP A 147 9.25 -19.02 -2.78
CA ASP A 147 10.32 -18.96 -1.78
C ASP A 147 9.81 -19.37 -0.39
N TRP A 148 8.57 -19.04 -0.05
CA TRP A 148 7.98 -19.30 1.27
C TRP A 148 7.30 -20.67 1.40
N ASN A 149 6.78 -21.25 0.33
CA ASN A 149 6.06 -22.52 0.38
C ASN A 149 6.81 -23.66 1.08
N PRO A 150 8.13 -23.85 0.91
CA PRO A 150 8.87 -24.88 1.64
C PRO A 150 8.81 -24.68 3.16
N ILE A 151 8.85 -23.42 3.63
CA ILE A 151 8.81 -23.08 5.05
C ILE A 151 7.38 -23.24 5.60
N LEU A 152 6.39 -22.76 4.84
CA LEU A 152 4.98 -22.84 5.20
C LEU A 152 4.47 -24.29 5.28
N ASN A 153 5.12 -25.22 4.58
CA ASN A 153 4.77 -26.63 4.56
C ASN A 153 5.84 -27.53 5.21
N SER A 154 6.76 -26.94 6.01
CA SER A 154 7.81 -27.68 6.68
C SER A 154 7.27 -28.79 7.60
N GLY A 155 7.88 -29.97 7.53
CA GLY A 155 7.61 -31.10 8.44
C GLY A 155 8.61 -31.20 9.59
N GLU A 156 9.41 -30.18 9.87
CA GLU A 156 10.43 -30.15 10.94
C GLU A 156 9.82 -30.41 12.33
N ILE A 157 10.60 -31.05 13.19
CA ILE A 157 10.26 -31.26 14.59
C ILE A 157 11.40 -30.64 15.43
N PRO A 158 11.11 -29.62 16.29
CA PRO A 158 9.79 -29.05 16.58
C PRO A 158 9.20 -28.26 15.39
N LEU A 159 7.88 -28.20 15.33
CA LEU A 159 7.17 -27.54 14.22
C LEU A 159 7.61 -26.08 14.06
N ASN A 160 7.89 -25.70 12.81
CA ASN A 160 8.15 -24.32 12.44
C ASN A 160 6.88 -23.48 12.66
N TYR A 161 7.00 -22.34 13.33
CA TYR A 161 5.85 -21.49 13.63
C TYR A 161 5.16 -20.91 12.39
N TYR A 162 5.85 -20.73 11.27
CA TYR A 162 5.23 -20.34 10.00
C TYR A 162 4.29 -21.42 9.47
N ARG A 163 4.62 -22.69 9.68
CA ARG A 163 3.73 -23.82 9.38
C ARG A 163 2.45 -23.74 10.20
N ILE A 164 2.55 -23.44 11.49
CA ILE A 164 1.39 -23.32 12.38
C ILE A 164 0.47 -22.19 11.90
N ILE A 165 1.04 -21.02 11.55
CA ILE A 165 0.28 -19.88 11.04
C ILE A 165 -0.41 -20.20 9.70
N ASN A 166 0.21 -21.01 8.86
CA ASN A 166 -0.35 -21.41 7.57
C ASN A 166 -1.56 -22.35 7.67
N GLU A 167 -1.71 -23.04 8.80
CA GLU A 167 -2.80 -23.99 9.04
C GLU A 167 -4.05 -23.33 9.71
N ILE A 168 -3.96 -22.07 10.15
CA ILE A 168 -5.04 -21.30 10.78
C ILE A 168 -5.81 -20.49 9.71
#